data_741ef27971710f4e10e14c428348c876
#
_entry.id   741ef27971710f4e10e14c428348c876
#
_cell.length_a   1.000
_cell.length_b   1.000
_cell.length_c   1.000
_cell.angle_alpha   90.00
_cell.angle_beta   90.00
_cell.angle_gamma   90.00
#
_symmetry.space_group_name_H-M   'P 1'
#
loop_
_entity.id
_entity.type
_entity.pdbx_description
1 polymer ?
#
loop_
_entity_poly.entity_id
_entity_poly.type
_entity_poly.pdbx_seq_one_letter_code
_entity_poly.pdbx_strand_id
1 'polypeptide(L)'
;MKFGPVPLTQAEGTMLVHGQTLGGQRYRKGHLLDADDISRLTDAGVNDVTVAIFEAGDIDENAAASRLATAATGSGVRAGIAGTGRVNLFARTAGLAMLAPDAVNRINRVDEGITISTLHPFDRVEAEQVVATIKIIPFAVAEADLTQAEEAAHAVGDAGLIAVRPYRERRVGLIQTNLPGLPDKVLVKTEGVVRNRIEALGSTLSAPVTVDHDVIAIEAALHGLVGSGAELVLIVGASATTDRRDVIPEAITRTGGTIEHFGMPVDPGNLMVLARINEVPVLALPGSARSPRLGGNDLVLERIMADIPVDGADIMGLGVGGLLKEIPSRPLPRTQAAPRARRQET
;
A
#
# COMPACT_ATOMS: atom_id res chain seq x y z
N MET A 1 5.50 -21.79 -27.44
CA MET A 1 4.71 -21.06 -28.47
C MET A 1 5.63 -20.61 -29.61
N LYS A 2 5.27 -20.84 -30.86
CA LYS A 2 5.96 -20.28 -32.03
C LYS A 2 5.29 -19.01 -32.49
N PHE A 3 6.08 -18.03 -32.92
CA PHE A 3 5.61 -16.73 -33.38
C PHE A 3 6.32 -16.38 -34.70
N GLY A 4 5.54 -16.07 -35.74
CA GLY A 4 6.15 -15.68 -37.02
C GLY A 4 5.19 -15.80 -38.22
N PRO A 5 5.71 -15.46 -39.42
CA PRO A 5 4.97 -15.65 -40.64
C PRO A 5 4.85 -17.14 -40.98
N VAL A 6 3.66 -17.55 -41.44
CA VAL A 6 3.41 -18.88 -41.96
C VAL A 6 2.66 -18.77 -43.29
N PRO A 7 2.81 -19.71 -44.23
CA PRO A 7 1.96 -19.82 -45.38
C PRO A 7 0.50 -19.93 -44.97
N LEU A 8 -0.42 -19.25 -45.67
CA LEU A 8 -1.84 -19.24 -45.33
C LEU A 8 -2.43 -20.65 -45.27
N THR A 9 -1.93 -21.60 -46.08
CA THR A 9 -2.33 -23.01 -46.07
C THR A 9 -2.02 -23.75 -44.76
N GLN A 10 -1.16 -23.17 -43.88
CA GLN A 10 -0.78 -23.72 -42.60
C GLN A 10 -1.32 -22.89 -41.43
N ALA A 11 -2.15 -21.89 -41.73
CA ALA A 11 -2.60 -20.92 -40.72
C ALA A 11 -3.94 -21.27 -40.04
N GLU A 12 -4.65 -22.29 -40.50
CA GLU A 12 -5.89 -22.76 -39.88
C GLU A 12 -5.61 -23.20 -38.44
N GLY A 13 -6.46 -22.77 -37.49
CA GLY A 13 -6.30 -23.05 -36.08
C GLY A 13 -5.19 -22.26 -35.38
N THR A 14 -4.55 -21.32 -36.06
CA THR A 14 -3.55 -20.44 -35.47
C THR A 14 -4.13 -19.05 -35.14
N MET A 15 -3.44 -18.28 -34.30
CA MET A 15 -3.91 -17.01 -33.80
C MET A 15 -3.20 -15.83 -34.48
N LEU A 16 -3.96 -14.90 -35.08
CA LEU A 16 -3.40 -13.67 -35.65
C LEU A 16 -2.77 -12.78 -34.57
N VAL A 17 -1.51 -12.43 -34.74
CA VAL A 17 -0.75 -11.65 -33.75
C VAL A 17 -0.98 -10.15 -33.85
N HIS A 18 -1.48 -9.66 -34.97
CA HIS A 18 -1.77 -8.25 -35.21
C HIS A 18 -3.21 -8.03 -35.63
N GLY A 19 -3.82 -6.94 -35.14
CA GLY A 19 -5.06 -6.45 -35.75
C GLY A 19 -4.77 -5.86 -37.12
N GLN A 20 -5.41 -6.38 -38.17
CA GLN A 20 -5.15 -5.95 -39.55
C GLN A 20 -6.39 -6.11 -40.43
N THR A 21 -6.38 -5.44 -41.56
CA THR A 21 -7.40 -5.62 -42.57
C THR A 21 -6.83 -6.48 -43.72
N LEU A 22 -7.40 -7.65 -43.88
CA LEU A 22 -7.00 -8.60 -44.93
C LEU A 22 -8.23 -8.97 -45.76
N GLY A 23 -8.08 -9.04 -47.09
CA GLY A 23 -9.19 -9.38 -47.97
C GLY A 23 -10.44 -8.50 -47.79
N GLY A 24 -10.27 -7.23 -47.41
CA GLY A 24 -11.37 -6.31 -47.12
C GLY A 24 -12.07 -6.47 -45.79
N GLN A 25 -11.71 -7.48 -44.99
CA GLN A 25 -12.26 -7.73 -43.67
C GLN A 25 -11.26 -7.30 -42.57
N ARG A 26 -11.77 -6.70 -41.45
CA ARG A 26 -10.95 -6.32 -40.30
C ARG A 26 -10.91 -7.47 -39.31
N TYR A 27 -9.72 -8.01 -39.06
CA TYR A 27 -9.40 -8.99 -38.02
C TYR A 27 -8.83 -8.28 -36.81
N ARG A 28 -9.19 -8.77 -35.64
CA ARG A 28 -8.61 -8.27 -34.35
C ARG A 28 -7.35 -9.05 -34.03
N LYS A 29 -6.45 -8.44 -33.26
CA LYS A 29 -5.37 -9.15 -32.60
C LYS A 29 -5.96 -10.29 -31.75
N GLY A 30 -5.36 -11.49 -31.81
CA GLY A 30 -5.85 -12.66 -31.10
C GLY A 30 -7.03 -13.37 -31.77
N HIS A 31 -7.34 -13.06 -33.03
CA HIS A 31 -8.36 -13.81 -33.80
C HIS A 31 -7.82 -15.17 -34.19
N LEU A 32 -8.56 -16.24 -33.84
CA LEU A 32 -8.25 -17.59 -34.27
C LEU A 32 -8.75 -17.78 -35.69
N LEU A 33 -7.85 -18.14 -36.61
CA LEU A 33 -8.19 -18.35 -38.00
C LEU A 33 -8.91 -19.67 -38.18
N ASP A 34 -10.12 -19.62 -38.73
CA ASP A 34 -10.89 -20.80 -39.09
C ASP A 34 -10.82 -21.10 -40.60
N ALA A 35 -11.43 -22.21 -41.04
CA ALA A 35 -11.44 -22.62 -42.45
C ALA A 35 -12.09 -21.59 -43.37
N ASP A 36 -13.12 -20.87 -42.91
CA ASP A 36 -13.79 -19.83 -43.68
C ASP A 36 -12.88 -18.60 -43.85
N ASP A 37 -12.11 -18.26 -42.83
CA ASP A 37 -11.09 -17.20 -42.87
C ASP A 37 -10.01 -17.56 -43.90
N ILE A 38 -9.50 -18.80 -43.85
CA ILE A 38 -8.48 -19.27 -44.81
C ILE A 38 -8.99 -19.18 -46.27
N SER A 39 -10.24 -19.62 -46.50
CA SER A 39 -10.84 -19.53 -47.83
C SER A 39 -10.92 -18.08 -48.32
N ARG A 40 -11.47 -17.18 -47.51
CA ARG A 40 -11.61 -15.74 -47.84
C ARG A 40 -10.27 -15.07 -48.09
N LEU A 41 -9.26 -15.37 -47.25
CA LEU A 41 -7.93 -14.79 -47.42
C LEU A 41 -7.22 -15.33 -48.65
N THR A 42 -7.45 -16.59 -49.04
CA THR A 42 -6.96 -17.21 -50.28
C THR A 42 -7.55 -16.49 -51.47
N ASP A 43 -8.87 -16.29 -51.52
CA ASP A 43 -9.58 -15.60 -52.58
C ASP A 43 -9.15 -14.15 -52.73
N ALA A 44 -8.72 -13.53 -51.60
CA ALA A 44 -8.17 -12.18 -51.59
C ALA A 44 -6.67 -12.10 -51.97
N GLY A 45 -6.03 -13.22 -52.31
CA GLY A 45 -4.63 -13.30 -52.72
C GLY A 45 -3.61 -13.12 -51.58
N VAL A 46 -4.01 -13.38 -50.33
CA VAL A 46 -3.09 -13.38 -49.20
C VAL A 46 -2.29 -14.68 -49.19
N ASN A 47 -0.97 -14.59 -49.19
CA ASN A 47 -0.08 -15.76 -49.25
C ASN A 47 0.42 -16.19 -47.83
N ASP A 48 0.74 -15.19 -46.99
CA ASP A 48 1.32 -15.39 -45.69
C ASP A 48 0.61 -14.56 -44.62
N VAL A 49 0.56 -15.06 -43.38
CA VAL A 49 0.04 -14.36 -42.21
C VAL A 49 1.00 -14.53 -41.06
N THR A 50 1.13 -13.51 -40.19
CA THR A 50 1.90 -13.61 -38.95
C THR A 50 1.02 -14.07 -37.81
N VAL A 51 1.38 -15.22 -37.26
CA VAL A 51 0.56 -15.93 -36.28
C VAL A 51 1.34 -16.36 -35.06
N ALA A 52 0.61 -16.66 -33.99
CA ALA A 52 1.06 -17.43 -32.85
C ALA A 52 0.51 -18.87 -32.96
N ILE A 53 1.38 -19.85 -32.79
CA ILE A 53 1.05 -21.28 -32.80
C ILE A 53 1.36 -21.83 -31.41
N PHE A 54 0.35 -22.35 -30.74
CA PHE A 54 0.53 -22.98 -29.44
C PHE A 54 1.15 -24.36 -29.61
N GLU A 55 2.10 -24.68 -28.74
CA GLU A 55 2.74 -25.99 -28.67
C GLU A 55 2.16 -26.79 -27.48
N ALA A 56 2.45 -28.07 -27.42
CA ALA A 56 1.99 -28.89 -26.30
C ALA A 56 2.60 -28.37 -24.99
N GLY A 57 1.75 -28.11 -24.00
CA GLY A 57 2.15 -27.53 -22.71
C GLY A 57 2.11 -25.99 -22.68
N ASP A 58 1.65 -25.34 -23.73
CA ASP A 58 1.36 -23.90 -23.70
C ASP A 58 -0.01 -23.63 -23.08
N ILE A 59 -0.06 -22.66 -22.19
CA ILE A 59 -1.29 -22.17 -21.55
C ILE A 59 -1.59 -20.77 -22.09
N ASP A 60 -2.80 -20.57 -22.62
CA ASP A 60 -3.21 -19.27 -23.17
C ASP A 60 -3.15 -18.13 -22.15
N GLU A 61 -2.99 -16.90 -22.65
CA GLU A 61 -2.75 -15.71 -21.82
C GLU A 61 -3.83 -15.47 -20.75
N ASN A 62 -5.12 -15.75 -21.04
CA ASN A 62 -6.20 -15.50 -20.11
C ASN A 62 -6.30 -16.59 -19.04
N ALA A 63 -6.13 -17.86 -19.43
CA ALA A 63 -6.08 -18.97 -18.50
C ALA A 63 -4.88 -18.84 -17.57
N ALA A 64 -3.70 -18.52 -18.09
CA ALA A 64 -2.49 -18.31 -17.29
C ALA A 64 -2.64 -17.12 -16.32
N ALA A 65 -3.16 -15.98 -16.77
CA ALA A 65 -3.43 -14.83 -15.92
C ALA A 65 -4.44 -15.15 -14.81
N SER A 66 -5.49 -15.91 -15.11
CA SER A 66 -6.50 -16.32 -14.13
C SER A 66 -5.94 -17.27 -13.08
N ARG A 67 -5.13 -18.25 -13.50
CA ARG A 67 -4.49 -19.20 -12.59
C ARG A 67 -3.55 -18.48 -11.62
N LEU A 68 -2.64 -17.66 -12.15
CA LEU A 68 -1.73 -16.89 -11.30
C LEU A 68 -2.46 -15.88 -10.39
N ALA A 69 -3.55 -15.27 -10.88
CA ALA A 69 -4.39 -14.40 -10.06
C ALA A 69 -5.03 -15.14 -8.89
N THR A 70 -5.47 -16.37 -9.12
CA THR A 70 -6.03 -17.23 -8.06
C THR A 70 -4.97 -17.56 -7.01
N ALA A 71 -3.77 -17.97 -7.45
CA ALA A 71 -2.65 -18.27 -6.56
C ALA A 71 -2.15 -17.06 -5.76
N ALA A 72 -2.21 -15.86 -6.37
CA ALA A 72 -1.74 -14.62 -5.74
C ALA A 72 -2.76 -13.98 -4.78
N THR A 73 -4.06 -14.32 -4.90
CA THR A 73 -5.14 -13.67 -4.15
C THR A 73 -5.19 -14.18 -2.70
N GLY A 74 -4.99 -13.27 -1.76
CA GLY A 74 -5.12 -13.51 -0.32
C GLY A 74 -6.37 -12.88 0.29
N SER A 75 -6.38 -12.80 1.62
CA SER A 75 -7.50 -12.25 2.39
C SER A 75 -7.76 -10.78 2.05
N GLY A 76 -9.03 -10.37 2.01
CA GLY A 76 -9.42 -8.98 1.73
C GLY A 76 -9.24 -8.54 0.27
N VAL A 77 -8.89 -9.47 -0.66
CA VAL A 77 -8.70 -9.20 -2.08
C VAL A 77 -9.67 -10.04 -2.92
N ARG A 78 -10.00 -9.58 -4.10
CA ARG A 78 -10.71 -10.33 -5.14
C ARG A 78 -10.02 -10.17 -6.50
N ALA A 79 -9.99 -11.22 -7.26
CA ALA A 79 -9.57 -11.16 -8.66
C ALA A 79 -10.69 -10.63 -9.56
N GLY A 80 -10.33 -9.89 -10.59
CA GLY A 80 -11.19 -9.52 -11.70
C GLY A 80 -11.28 -10.63 -12.75
N ILE A 81 -11.95 -10.34 -13.86
CA ILE A 81 -12.08 -11.24 -15.00
C ILE A 81 -10.84 -11.06 -15.90
N ALA A 82 -10.30 -12.16 -16.39
CA ALA A 82 -9.20 -12.12 -17.35
C ALA A 82 -9.65 -11.57 -18.70
N GLY A 83 -8.79 -10.75 -19.28
CA GLY A 83 -8.99 -10.23 -20.63
C GLY A 83 -7.68 -9.75 -21.24
N THR A 84 -7.38 -10.21 -22.45
CA THR A 84 -6.10 -9.92 -23.14
C THR A 84 -4.87 -10.18 -22.25
N GLY A 85 -4.86 -11.34 -21.58
CA GLY A 85 -3.79 -11.77 -20.68
C GLY A 85 -3.65 -10.97 -19.41
N ARG A 86 -4.65 -10.18 -19.00
CA ARG A 86 -4.61 -9.32 -17.81
C ARG A 86 -5.68 -9.69 -16.79
N VAL A 87 -5.28 -9.72 -15.52
CA VAL A 87 -6.20 -9.74 -14.37
C VAL A 87 -5.78 -8.66 -13.39
N ASN A 88 -6.72 -7.85 -12.94
CA ASN A 88 -6.51 -6.92 -11.83
C ASN A 88 -7.01 -7.56 -10.53
N LEU A 89 -6.28 -7.34 -9.46
CA LEU A 89 -6.68 -7.69 -8.10
C LEU A 89 -7.17 -6.42 -7.38
N PHE A 90 -8.31 -6.53 -6.73
CA PHE A 90 -8.99 -5.38 -6.09
C PHE A 90 -9.12 -5.59 -4.60
N ALA A 91 -8.94 -4.54 -3.83
CA ALA A 91 -9.27 -4.51 -2.40
C ALA A 91 -10.80 -4.67 -2.21
N ARG A 92 -11.21 -5.54 -1.28
CA ARG A 92 -12.64 -5.67 -0.90
C ARG A 92 -13.10 -4.58 0.07
N THR A 93 -12.17 -4.06 0.86
CA THR A 93 -12.42 -3.05 1.90
C THR A 93 -11.26 -2.07 1.96
N ALA A 94 -11.47 -0.91 2.56
CA ALA A 94 -10.38 -0.02 2.94
C ALA A 94 -9.46 -0.68 3.97
N GLY A 95 -8.17 -0.39 3.92
CA GLY A 95 -7.17 -0.97 4.82
C GLY A 95 -5.74 -0.77 4.34
N LEU A 96 -4.86 -1.68 4.73
CA LEU A 96 -3.45 -1.70 4.32
C LEU A 96 -3.16 -2.88 3.39
N ALA A 97 -2.45 -2.60 2.31
CA ALA A 97 -1.96 -3.61 1.37
C ALA A 97 -0.87 -4.45 2.03
N MET A 98 -1.10 -5.75 2.15
CA MET A 98 -0.14 -6.74 2.65
C MET A 98 0.47 -7.46 1.46
N LEU A 99 1.76 -7.33 1.28
CA LEU A 99 2.48 -7.83 0.12
C LEU A 99 3.73 -8.56 0.57
N ALA A 100 4.13 -9.57 -0.19
CA ALA A 100 5.39 -10.29 -0.01
C ALA A 100 6.38 -9.95 -1.15
N PRO A 101 7.20 -8.88 -1.02
CA PRO A 101 8.05 -8.37 -2.12
C PRO A 101 8.97 -9.42 -2.73
N ASP A 102 9.58 -10.27 -1.89
CA ASP A 102 10.49 -11.31 -2.38
C ASP A 102 9.78 -12.37 -3.22
N ALA A 103 8.52 -12.72 -2.88
CA ALA A 103 7.72 -13.65 -3.66
C ALA A 103 7.27 -13.01 -4.98
N VAL A 104 6.84 -11.74 -4.97
CA VAL A 104 6.55 -10.96 -6.18
C VAL A 104 7.78 -10.95 -7.11
N ASN A 105 8.96 -10.67 -6.56
CA ASN A 105 10.20 -10.65 -7.33
C ASN A 105 10.59 -12.04 -7.86
N ARG A 106 10.32 -13.11 -7.11
CA ARG A 106 10.54 -14.49 -7.60
C ARG A 106 9.64 -14.79 -8.79
N ILE A 107 8.35 -14.48 -8.72
CA ILE A 107 7.40 -14.65 -9.83
C ILE A 107 7.90 -13.93 -11.09
N ASN A 108 8.24 -12.65 -10.97
CA ASN A 108 8.71 -11.83 -12.10
C ASN A 108 10.07 -12.29 -12.68
N ARG A 109 10.77 -13.21 -12.01
CA ARG A 109 12.05 -13.78 -12.49
C ARG A 109 11.91 -15.17 -13.10
N VAL A 110 10.71 -15.77 -13.08
CA VAL A 110 10.47 -17.08 -13.69
C VAL A 110 10.60 -17.00 -15.19
N ASP A 111 9.85 -16.10 -15.81
CA ASP A 111 9.84 -15.86 -17.25
C ASP A 111 9.45 -14.39 -17.54
N GLU A 112 10.04 -13.77 -18.55
CA GLU A 112 9.78 -12.37 -18.92
C GLU A 112 8.34 -12.12 -19.39
N GLY A 113 7.65 -13.16 -19.83
CA GLY A 113 6.24 -13.12 -20.24
C GLY A 113 5.24 -13.17 -19.10
N ILE A 114 5.68 -13.51 -17.88
CA ILE A 114 4.82 -13.61 -16.67
C ILE A 114 5.14 -12.43 -15.76
N THR A 115 4.19 -11.50 -15.62
CA THR A 115 4.44 -10.29 -14.81
C THR A 115 3.35 -10.04 -13.78
N ILE A 116 3.76 -9.58 -12.61
CA ILE A 116 2.89 -9.08 -11.55
C ILE A 116 3.44 -7.74 -11.04
N SER A 117 2.58 -6.73 -11.04
CA SER A 117 2.86 -5.37 -10.53
C SER A 117 1.96 -5.08 -9.34
N THR A 118 2.51 -4.47 -8.29
CA THR A 118 1.78 -4.23 -7.04
C THR A 118 1.97 -2.80 -6.54
N LEU A 119 1.19 -2.42 -5.55
CA LEU A 119 1.47 -1.28 -4.67
C LEU A 119 2.72 -1.56 -3.81
N HIS A 120 3.09 -0.62 -2.94
CA HIS A 120 4.08 -0.90 -1.90
C HIS A 120 3.45 -1.62 -0.69
N PRO A 121 4.24 -2.41 0.07
CA PRO A 121 3.77 -2.95 1.35
C PRO A 121 3.28 -1.83 2.27
N PHE A 122 2.13 -2.08 2.90
CA PHE A 122 1.45 -1.16 3.81
C PHE A 122 0.94 0.15 3.17
N ASP A 123 0.86 0.24 1.84
CA ASP A 123 0.12 1.34 1.21
C ASP A 123 -1.35 1.29 1.64
N ARG A 124 -1.91 2.46 1.94
CA ARG A 124 -3.34 2.64 2.21
C ARG A 124 -4.14 2.38 0.94
N VAL A 125 -5.21 1.62 1.07
CA VAL A 125 -6.11 1.31 -0.04
C VAL A 125 -7.57 1.57 0.35
N GLU A 126 -8.35 1.98 -0.65
CA GLU A 126 -9.80 2.10 -0.56
C GLU A 126 -10.47 0.82 -1.10
N ALA A 127 -11.75 0.62 -0.74
CA ALA A 127 -12.54 -0.45 -1.33
C ALA A 127 -12.58 -0.30 -2.87
N GLU A 128 -12.53 -1.43 -3.59
CA GLU A 128 -12.51 -1.51 -5.06
C GLU A 128 -11.26 -0.91 -5.73
N GLN A 129 -10.27 -0.46 -4.98
CA GLN A 129 -8.98 -0.02 -5.54
C GLN A 129 -8.18 -1.22 -6.06
N VAL A 130 -7.50 -1.03 -7.20
CA VAL A 130 -6.56 -2.02 -7.75
C VAL A 130 -5.32 -2.07 -6.84
N VAL A 131 -5.01 -3.26 -6.34
CA VAL A 131 -3.84 -3.51 -5.47
C VAL A 131 -2.71 -4.23 -6.20
N ALA A 132 -3.05 -4.95 -7.25
CA ALA A 132 -2.09 -5.59 -8.14
C ALA A 132 -2.67 -5.81 -9.53
N THR A 133 -1.80 -5.96 -10.50
CA THR A 133 -2.13 -6.35 -11.87
C THR A 133 -1.21 -7.49 -12.29
N ILE A 134 -1.79 -8.58 -12.74
CA ILE A 134 -1.09 -9.67 -13.42
C ILE A 134 -1.25 -9.46 -14.91
N LYS A 135 -0.16 -9.62 -15.66
CA LYS A 135 -0.16 -9.54 -17.11
C LYS A 135 0.74 -10.62 -17.70
N ILE A 136 0.13 -11.46 -18.49
CA ILE A 136 0.83 -12.39 -19.38
C ILE A 136 1.10 -11.63 -20.70
N ILE A 137 2.38 -11.47 -21.05
CA ILE A 137 2.80 -10.62 -22.17
C ILE A 137 2.55 -11.31 -23.52
N PRO A 138 2.99 -12.58 -23.73
CA PRO A 138 2.73 -13.31 -24.97
C PRO A 138 1.30 -13.88 -24.96
N PHE A 139 0.89 -14.48 -26.08
CA PHE A 139 -0.42 -15.14 -26.21
C PHE A 139 -0.54 -16.44 -25.41
N ALA A 140 0.62 -17.04 -25.07
CA ALA A 140 0.69 -18.21 -24.21
C ALA A 140 2.05 -18.26 -23.49
N VAL A 141 2.10 -18.96 -22.37
CA VAL A 141 3.31 -19.26 -21.59
C VAL A 141 3.40 -20.77 -21.34
N ALA A 142 4.61 -21.26 -21.12
CA ALA A 142 4.79 -22.67 -20.80
C ALA A 142 4.15 -23.03 -19.46
N GLU A 143 3.49 -24.18 -19.37
CA GLU A 143 2.86 -24.65 -18.13
C GLU A 143 3.87 -24.80 -17.00
N ALA A 144 5.09 -25.23 -17.30
CA ALA A 144 6.15 -25.38 -16.31
C ALA A 144 6.51 -24.04 -15.64
N ASP A 145 6.62 -22.96 -16.41
CA ASP A 145 6.92 -21.61 -15.90
C ASP A 145 5.75 -21.06 -15.09
N LEU A 146 4.50 -21.26 -15.56
CA LEU A 146 3.32 -20.86 -14.83
C LEU A 146 3.22 -21.58 -13.48
N THR A 147 3.48 -22.90 -13.45
CA THR A 147 3.47 -23.69 -12.23
C THR A 147 4.52 -23.18 -11.23
N GLN A 148 5.74 -22.86 -11.70
CA GLN A 148 6.77 -22.29 -10.84
C GLN A 148 6.36 -20.93 -10.27
N ALA A 149 5.67 -20.10 -11.05
CA ALA A 149 5.13 -18.82 -10.58
C ALA A 149 4.02 -19.02 -9.53
N GLU A 150 3.12 -19.99 -9.71
CA GLU A 150 2.10 -20.36 -8.74
C GLU A 150 2.71 -20.89 -7.44
N GLU A 151 3.72 -21.74 -7.51
CA GLU A 151 4.46 -22.25 -6.34
C GLU A 151 5.10 -21.09 -5.55
N ALA A 152 5.69 -20.12 -6.25
CA ALA A 152 6.26 -18.93 -5.60
C ALA A 152 5.19 -18.07 -4.90
N ALA A 153 3.97 -18.01 -5.44
CA ALA A 153 2.84 -17.34 -4.79
C ALA A 153 2.36 -18.10 -3.55
N HIS A 154 2.20 -19.41 -3.65
CA HIS A 154 1.73 -20.26 -2.54
C HIS A 154 2.75 -20.37 -1.39
N ALA A 155 4.04 -20.20 -1.66
CA ALA A 155 5.09 -20.25 -0.64
C ALA A 155 4.97 -19.17 0.45
N VAL A 156 4.11 -18.15 0.25
CA VAL A 156 3.83 -17.11 1.26
C VAL A 156 2.92 -17.63 2.39
N GLY A 157 2.21 -18.74 2.17
CA GLY A 157 1.31 -19.36 3.15
C GLY A 157 -0.12 -18.78 3.13
N ASP A 158 -0.88 -19.04 4.19
CA ASP A 158 -2.33 -18.79 4.26
C ASP A 158 -2.74 -17.31 4.11
N ALA A 159 -1.85 -16.37 4.39
CA ALA A 159 -2.13 -14.95 4.20
C ALA A 159 -2.34 -14.58 2.71
N GLY A 160 -1.76 -15.37 1.80
CA GLY A 160 -1.70 -15.10 0.37
C GLY A 160 -0.62 -14.10 -0.01
N LEU A 161 -0.24 -14.11 -1.30
CA LEU A 161 0.80 -13.21 -1.81
C LEU A 161 0.40 -11.73 -1.69
N ILE A 162 -0.87 -11.45 -1.97
CA ILE A 162 -1.46 -10.11 -1.95
C ILE A 162 -2.73 -10.14 -1.13
N ALA A 163 -2.74 -9.44 -0.02
CA ALA A 163 -3.88 -9.34 0.89
C ALA A 163 -4.16 -7.88 1.25
N VAL A 164 -5.32 -7.62 1.82
CA VAL A 164 -5.66 -6.33 2.43
C VAL A 164 -6.10 -6.58 3.85
N ARG A 165 -5.44 -5.92 4.79
CA ARG A 165 -5.80 -5.94 6.19
C ARG A 165 -6.70 -4.75 6.49
N PRO A 166 -8.00 -4.95 6.80
CA PRO A 166 -8.92 -3.86 7.10
C PRO A 166 -8.53 -3.16 8.42
N TYR A 167 -8.89 -1.88 8.53
CA TYR A 167 -8.83 -1.19 9.81
C TYR A 167 -9.88 -1.75 10.76
N ARG A 168 -9.51 -1.89 12.02
CA ARG A 168 -10.41 -2.28 13.11
C ARG A 168 -10.92 -1.04 13.81
N GLU A 169 -12.22 -0.96 14.03
CA GLU A 169 -12.80 0.07 14.87
C GLU A 169 -12.27 -0.01 16.31
N ARG A 170 -11.80 1.13 16.84
CA ARG A 170 -11.22 1.26 18.17
C ARG A 170 -11.75 2.50 18.87
N ARG A 171 -11.79 2.42 20.19
CA ARG A 171 -11.95 3.60 21.07
C ARG A 171 -10.58 4.19 21.34
N VAL A 172 -10.34 5.37 20.79
CA VAL A 172 -9.04 6.04 20.90
C VAL A 172 -9.11 7.17 21.90
N GLY A 173 -8.23 7.14 22.90
CA GLY A 173 -8.04 8.23 23.87
C GLY A 173 -7.03 9.26 23.33
N LEU A 174 -7.25 10.53 23.65
CA LEU A 174 -6.29 11.61 23.33
C LEU A 174 -5.92 12.36 24.61
N ILE A 175 -4.63 12.42 24.90
CA ILE A 175 -4.05 13.33 25.87
C ILE A 175 -3.40 14.49 25.12
N GLN A 176 -3.74 15.70 25.49
CA GLN A 176 -3.02 16.91 25.06
C GLN A 176 -2.38 17.54 26.28
N THR A 177 -1.10 17.86 26.20
CA THR A 177 -0.48 18.59 27.31
C THR A 177 -0.43 20.07 27.02
N ASN A 178 -0.49 20.90 28.05
CA ASN A 178 -0.44 22.34 28.00
C ASN A 178 0.78 22.89 28.76
N LEU A 179 1.26 24.05 28.31
CA LEU A 179 2.27 24.84 28.98
C LEU A 179 1.79 26.28 29.09
N PRO A 180 2.23 27.05 30.12
CA PRO A 180 1.92 28.47 30.21
C PRO A 180 2.27 29.22 28.93
N GLY A 181 1.27 29.93 28.37
CA GLY A 181 1.44 30.67 27.11
C GLY A 181 1.11 29.92 25.82
N LEU A 182 0.77 28.62 25.88
CA LEU A 182 0.25 27.91 24.71
C LEU A 182 -1.21 28.35 24.44
N PRO A 183 -1.53 28.92 23.27
CA PRO A 183 -2.87 29.37 22.98
C PRO A 183 -3.87 28.21 22.86
N ASP A 184 -5.05 28.33 23.44
CA ASP A 184 -6.13 27.30 23.37
C ASP A 184 -6.48 26.90 21.94
N LYS A 185 -6.43 27.84 20.99
CA LYS A 185 -6.63 27.56 19.56
C LYS A 185 -5.71 26.47 19.00
N VAL A 186 -4.53 26.27 19.59
CA VAL A 186 -3.61 25.20 19.18
C VAL A 186 -4.12 23.85 19.61
N LEU A 187 -4.67 23.74 20.83
CA LEU A 187 -5.27 22.51 21.39
C LEU A 187 -6.50 22.13 20.58
N VAL A 188 -7.42 23.07 20.34
CA VAL A 188 -8.64 22.84 19.54
C VAL A 188 -8.30 22.40 18.10
N LYS A 189 -7.33 23.08 17.45
CA LYS A 189 -6.88 22.68 16.11
C LYS A 189 -6.27 21.29 16.11
N THR A 190 -5.46 20.97 17.11
CA THR A 190 -4.80 19.65 17.23
C THR A 190 -5.83 18.55 17.40
N GLU A 191 -6.83 18.74 18.27
CA GLU A 191 -7.94 17.80 18.43
C GLU A 191 -8.64 17.55 17.09
N GLY A 192 -9.03 18.60 16.36
CA GLY A 192 -9.72 18.47 15.07
C GLY A 192 -8.89 17.66 14.05
N VAL A 193 -7.57 17.89 13.99
CA VAL A 193 -6.69 17.15 13.09
C VAL A 193 -6.57 15.67 13.51
N VAL A 194 -6.43 15.40 14.80
CA VAL A 194 -6.33 14.01 15.30
C VAL A 194 -7.67 13.30 15.13
N ARG A 195 -8.79 13.95 15.43
CA ARG A 195 -10.13 13.43 15.25
C ARG A 195 -10.38 12.99 13.80
N ASN A 196 -10.15 13.89 12.85
CA ASN A 196 -10.29 13.57 11.42
C ASN A 196 -9.42 12.38 10.98
N ARG A 197 -8.21 12.27 11.55
CA ARG A 197 -7.29 11.17 11.27
C ARG A 197 -7.83 9.83 11.78
N ILE A 198 -8.40 9.80 12.97
CA ILE A 198 -8.97 8.59 13.60
C ILE A 198 -10.29 8.19 12.93
N GLU A 199 -11.15 9.16 12.64
CA GLU A 199 -12.43 8.93 11.96
C GLU A 199 -12.24 8.42 10.52
N ALA A 200 -11.20 8.90 9.81
CA ALA A 200 -10.84 8.39 8.49
C ALA A 200 -10.39 6.90 8.51
N LEU A 201 -10.01 6.38 9.68
CA LEU A 201 -9.67 4.97 9.89
C LEU A 201 -10.86 4.17 10.48
N GLY A 202 -12.08 4.72 10.42
CA GLY A 202 -13.30 4.05 10.89
C GLY A 202 -13.43 3.94 12.41
N SER A 203 -12.69 4.75 13.17
CA SER A 203 -12.64 4.68 14.64
C SER A 203 -13.16 5.95 15.31
N THR A 204 -13.38 5.90 16.62
CA THR A 204 -13.90 7.02 17.39
C THR A 204 -12.84 7.60 18.34
N LEU A 205 -12.71 8.93 18.32
CA LEU A 205 -11.88 9.64 19.28
C LEU A 205 -12.76 10.10 20.46
N SER A 206 -12.40 9.67 21.68
CA SER A 206 -13.03 10.17 22.91
C SER A 206 -12.80 11.68 23.08
N ALA A 207 -13.51 12.31 24.01
CA ALA A 207 -13.21 13.69 24.40
C ALA A 207 -11.73 13.77 24.87
N PRO A 208 -10.96 14.75 24.37
CA PRO A 208 -9.56 14.87 24.76
C PRO A 208 -9.39 15.22 26.24
N VAL A 209 -8.39 14.66 26.86
CA VAL A 209 -7.97 15.01 28.22
C VAL A 209 -6.81 16.00 28.09
N THR A 210 -7.03 17.24 28.51
CA THR A 210 -5.99 18.27 28.52
C THR A 210 -5.43 18.40 29.92
N VAL A 211 -4.10 18.26 30.06
CA VAL A 211 -3.40 18.32 31.35
C VAL A 211 -2.15 19.20 31.24
N ASP A 212 -1.58 19.61 32.36
CA ASP A 212 -0.29 20.28 32.38
C ASP A 212 0.81 19.36 31.80
N HIS A 213 1.84 19.94 31.21
CA HIS A 213 2.98 19.18 30.70
C HIS A 213 3.88 18.75 31.86
N ASP A 214 3.37 17.84 32.65
CA ASP A 214 3.93 17.34 33.91
C ASP A 214 3.74 15.83 34.00
N VAL A 215 4.72 15.14 34.58
CA VAL A 215 4.76 13.66 34.68
C VAL A 215 3.55 13.13 35.42
N ILE A 216 3.18 13.72 36.57
CA ILE A 216 2.08 13.23 37.41
C ILE A 216 0.73 13.43 36.73
N ALA A 217 0.54 14.60 36.09
CA ALA A 217 -0.69 14.92 35.40
C ALA A 217 -0.93 13.97 34.19
N ILE A 218 0.13 13.66 33.43
CA ILE A 218 0.06 12.72 32.30
C ILE A 218 -0.16 11.28 32.81
N GLU A 219 0.54 10.85 33.85
CA GLU A 219 0.36 9.54 34.49
C GLU A 219 -1.12 9.33 34.90
N ALA A 220 -1.72 10.30 35.56
CA ALA A 220 -3.11 10.24 35.98
C ALA A 220 -4.08 10.15 34.77
N ALA A 221 -3.82 10.93 33.71
CA ALA A 221 -4.61 10.88 32.47
C ALA A 221 -4.50 9.53 31.74
N LEU A 222 -3.31 8.94 31.69
CA LEU A 222 -3.07 7.60 31.14
C LEU A 222 -3.85 6.53 31.89
N HIS A 223 -3.77 6.52 33.23
CA HIS A 223 -4.56 5.60 34.08
C HIS A 223 -6.07 5.78 33.81
N GLY A 224 -6.55 7.01 33.72
CA GLY A 224 -7.96 7.32 33.47
C GLY A 224 -8.44 6.78 32.11
N LEU A 225 -7.70 7.01 31.04
CA LEU A 225 -8.07 6.56 29.68
C LEU A 225 -7.99 5.03 29.57
N VAL A 226 -6.92 4.40 30.04
CA VAL A 226 -6.78 2.93 30.02
C VAL A 226 -7.87 2.29 30.89
N GLY A 227 -8.13 2.83 32.07
CA GLY A 227 -9.18 2.35 32.98
C GLY A 227 -10.60 2.53 32.41
N SER A 228 -10.85 3.52 31.56
CA SER A 228 -12.12 3.71 30.86
C SER A 228 -12.27 2.86 29.58
N GLY A 229 -11.28 2.04 29.29
CA GLY A 229 -11.31 1.08 28.18
C GLY A 229 -10.89 1.66 26.84
N ALA A 230 -9.99 2.65 26.80
CA ALA A 230 -9.30 3.03 25.58
C ALA A 230 -8.50 1.85 25.02
N GLU A 231 -8.60 1.60 23.72
CA GLU A 231 -7.91 0.52 23.00
C GLU A 231 -6.63 1.02 22.30
N LEU A 232 -6.44 2.33 22.28
CA LEU A 232 -5.25 3.06 21.83
C LEU A 232 -5.24 4.40 22.55
N VAL A 233 -4.09 4.85 23.01
CA VAL A 233 -3.93 6.21 23.56
C VAL A 233 -2.94 6.99 22.70
N LEU A 234 -3.36 8.18 22.27
CA LEU A 234 -2.51 9.16 21.58
C LEU A 234 -2.13 10.25 22.57
N ILE A 235 -0.87 10.70 22.54
CA ILE A 235 -0.41 11.82 23.36
C ILE A 235 0.19 12.88 22.43
N VAL A 236 -0.29 14.13 22.54
CA VAL A 236 0.30 15.28 21.84
C VAL A 236 0.90 16.22 22.88
N GLY A 237 2.23 16.22 22.97
CA GLY A 237 2.98 17.04 23.91
C GLY A 237 2.98 18.53 23.55
N ALA A 238 2.93 19.41 24.54
CA ALA A 238 3.16 20.85 24.37
C ALA A 238 4.60 21.17 23.92
N SER A 239 5.54 20.29 24.32
CA SER A 239 6.94 20.32 23.89
C SER A 239 7.30 19.09 23.07
N ALA A 240 8.38 19.18 22.31
CA ALA A 240 8.95 18.05 21.60
C ALA A 240 9.60 17.08 22.59
N THR A 241 9.34 15.78 22.42
CA THR A 241 9.98 14.73 23.22
C THR A 241 11.35 14.40 22.63
N THR A 242 12.41 14.68 23.35
CA THR A 242 13.78 14.60 22.83
C THR A 242 14.67 13.55 23.52
N ASP A 243 14.22 12.98 24.66
CA ASP A 243 14.94 11.95 25.41
C ASP A 243 13.95 10.95 26.03
N ARG A 244 14.42 9.72 26.31
CA ARG A 244 13.62 8.69 27.01
C ARG A 244 13.28 9.07 28.46
N ARG A 245 13.95 10.06 29.03
CA ARG A 245 13.72 10.60 30.38
C ARG A 245 12.88 11.89 30.36
N ASP A 246 12.40 12.28 29.19
CA ASP A 246 11.51 13.42 29.03
C ASP A 246 10.13 13.13 29.67
N VAL A 247 9.35 14.16 29.89
CA VAL A 247 8.09 14.15 30.64
C VAL A 247 7.13 13.05 30.18
N ILE A 248 6.92 12.88 28.87
CA ILE A 248 5.96 11.88 28.34
C ILE A 248 6.47 10.44 28.52
N PRO A 249 7.69 10.06 28.10
CA PRO A 249 8.23 8.73 28.35
C PRO A 249 8.30 8.39 29.85
N GLU A 250 8.68 9.33 30.69
CA GLU A 250 8.72 9.12 32.14
C GLU A 250 7.33 8.84 32.70
N ALA A 251 6.29 9.61 32.30
CA ALA A 251 4.92 9.37 32.71
C ALA A 251 4.43 7.98 32.29
N ILE A 252 4.71 7.55 31.04
CA ILE A 252 4.38 6.21 30.57
C ILE A 252 5.06 5.13 31.41
N THR A 253 6.34 5.28 31.70
CA THR A 253 7.09 4.32 32.52
C THR A 253 6.52 4.21 33.93
N ARG A 254 6.11 5.31 34.55
CA ARG A 254 5.51 5.35 35.89
C ARG A 254 4.14 4.67 35.95
N THR A 255 3.38 4.62 34.84
CA THR A 255 2.14 3.81 34.78
C THR A 255 2.40 2.30 34.70
N GLY A 256 3.66 1.85 34.75
CA GLY A 256 4.04 0.46 34.47
C GLY A 256 4.13 0.13 33.00
N GLY A 257 4.06 1.16 32.12
CA GLY A 257 4.19 1.00 30.67
C GLY A 257 5.63 0.78 30.23
N THR A 258 5.77 0.21 29.03
CA THR A 258 7.07 -0.05 28.38
C THR A 258 7.23 0.83 27.16
N ILE A 259 8.35 1.53 27.05
CA ILE A 259 8.74 2.24 25.82
C ILE A 259 9.33 1.21 24.85
N GLU A 260 8.54 0.82 23.84
CA GLU A 260 8.95 -0.14 22.81
C GLU A 260 9.95 0.49 21.85
N HIS A 261 9.68 1.73 21.39
CA HIS A 261 10.58 2.45 20.51
C HIS A 261 10.54 3.95 20.73
N PHE A 262 11.70 4.60 20.50
CA PHE A 262 11.87 6.04 20.63
C PHE A 262 12.48 6.62 19.37
N GLY A 263 11.78 7.56 18.75
CA GLY A 263 12.17 8.17 17.49
C GLY A 263 11.88 7.29 16.28
N MET A 264 12.05 7.83 15.08
CA MET A 264 11.95 7.08 13.81
C MET A 264 12.67 7.78 12.67
N PRO A 265 13.18 7.02 11.67
CA PRO A 265 13.89 7.59 10.52
C PRO A 265 12.92 8.06 9.42
N VAL A 266 11.86 8.79 9.79
CA VAL A 266 10.86 9.32 8.85
C VAL A 266 10.64 10.81 9.09
N ASP A 267 10.72 11.63 8.05
CA ASP A 267 10.54 13.07 8.12
C ASP A 267 9.42 13.54 7.15
N PRO A 268 8.36 14.19 7.69
CA PRO A 268 8.13 14.54 9.10
C PRO A 268 7.70 13.33 9.94
N GLY A 269 8.10 13.30 11.24
CA GLY A 269 7.69 12.22 12.16
C GLY A 269 8.73 11.79 13.19
N ASN A 270 9.98 12.26 13.07
CA ASN A 270 11.17 11.74 13.78
C ASN A 270 11.01 11.56 15.31
N LEU A 271 10.24 12.41 15.99
CA LEU A 271 10.13 12.44 17.46
C LEU A 271 8.91 11.66 17.98
N MET A 272 8.49 10.62 17.27
CA MET A 272 7.44 9.72 17.73
C MET A 272 7.96 8.77 18.80
N VAL A 273 7.09 8.39 19.76
CA VAL A 273 7.36 7.33 20.73
C VAL A 273 6.27 6.27 20.65
N LEU A 274 6.66 5.02 20.47
CA LEU A 274 5.79 3.85 20.59
C LEU A 274 5.98 3.22 21.95
N ALA A 275 4.89 3.00 22.64
CA ALA A 275 4.88 2.40 23.96
C ALA A 275 3.63 1.51 24.15
N ARG A 276 3.59 0.78 25.27
CA ARG A 276 2.47 -0.06 25.67
C ARG A 276 2.23 0.04 27.16
N ILE A 277 0.96 0.15 27.55
CA ILE A 277 0.53 -0.01 28.95
C ILE A 277 -0.39 -1.23 28.99
N ASN A 278 0.05 -2.32 29.63
CA ASN A 278 -0.57 -3.64 29.47
C ASN A 278 -0.68 -3.98 27.97
N GLU A 279 -1.90 -4.27 27.47
CA GLU A 279 -2.14 -4.56 26.04
C GLU A 279 -2.53 -3.32 25.23
N VAL A 280 -2.60 -2.12 25.84
CA VAL A 280 -3.01 -0.90 25.18
C VAL A 280 -1.81 -0.19 24.56
N PRO A 281 -1.74 -0.05 23.23
CA PRO A 281 -0.72 0.76 22.58
C PRO A 281 -0.84 2.22 23.02
N VAL A 282 0.31 2.87 23.19
CA VAL A 282 0.41 4.30 23.44
C VAL A 282 1.34 4.92 22.40
N LEU A 283 0.85 5.93 21.70
CA LEU A 283 1.62 6.60 20.67
C LEU A 283 1.78 8.08 21.02
N ALA A 284 2.99 8.48 21.44
CA ALA A 284 3.29 9.89 21.59
C ALA A 284 3.65 10.48 20.22
N LEU A 285 2.82 11.42 19.79
CA LEU A 285 2.87 11.99 18.45
C LEU A 285 3.87 13.15 18.39
N PRO A 286 4.66 13.25 17.33
CA PRO A 286 5.54 14.40 17.11
C PRO A 286 4.73 15.68 16.86
N GLY A 287 5.35 16.83 17.04
CA GLY A 287 4.71 18.13 16.79
C GLY A 287 4.18 18.30 15.36
N SER A 288 4.75 17.61 14.38
CA SER A 288 4.28 17.55 12.99
C SER A 288 2.89 16.92 12.83
N ALA A 289 2.46 16.06 13.77
CA ALA A 289 1.13 15.43 13.76
C ALA A 289 -0.04 16.42 13.94
N ARG A 290 0.25 17.67 14.35
CA ARG A 290 -0.71 18.79 14.35
C ARG A 290 -1.07 19.28 12.95
N SER A 291 -0.38 18.79 11.93
CA SER A 291 -0.70 19.01 10.53
C SER A 291 -1.59 17.87 10.01
N PRO A 292 -2.58 18.12 9.12
CA PRO A 292 -3.36 17.07 8.50
C PRO A 292 -2.58 16.25 7.46
N ARG A 293 -1.32 16.58 7.22
CA ARG A 293 -0.46 15.88 6.25
C ARG A 293 0.04 14.56 6.79
N LEU A 294 0.33 13.62 5.86
CA LEU A 294 0.95 12.37 6.18
C LEU A 294 2.31 12.59 6.87
N GLY A 295 2.53 11.90 7.96
CA GLY A 295 3.77 11.87 8.71
C GLY A 295 4.14 10.43 9.09
N GLY A 296 5.36 10.23 9.59
CA GLY A 296 5.81 8.93 10.05
C GLY A 296 4.90 8.28 11.10
N ASN A 297 4.31 9.11 11.96
CA ASN A 297 3.33 8.65 12.94
C ASN A 297 2.09 7.97 12.30
N ASP A 298 1.70 8.36 11.09
CA ASP A 298 0.56 7.77 10.40
C ASP A 298 0.89 6.34 9.95
N LEU A 299 2.12 6.09 9.50
CA LEU A 299 2.57 4.76 9.08
C LEU A 299 2.49 3.74 10.23
N VAL A 300 2.80 4.16 11.45
CA VAL A 300 2.72 3.32 12.66
C VAL A 300 1.27 3.22 13.14
N LEU A 301 0.55 4.35 13.21
CA LEU A 301 -0.85 4.40 13.61
C LEU A 301 -1.71 3.46 12.75
N GLU A 302 -1.58 3.52 11.45
CA GLU A 302 -2.36 2.70 10.52
C GLU A 302 -2.10 1.20 10.67
N ARG A 303 -0.85 0.80 10.95
CA ARG A 303 -0.54 -0.61 11.27
C ARG A 303 -1.22 -1.04 12.56
N ILE A 304 -1.16 -0.23 13.61
CA ILE A 304 -1.86 -0.50 14.88
C ILE A 304 -3.37 -0.64 14.63
N MET A 305 -3.95 0.27 13.84
CA MET A 305 -5.39 0.26 13.53
C MET A 305 -5.81 -0.94 12.66
N ALA A 306 -4.90 -1.54 11.93
CA ALA A 306 -5.11 -2.74 11.12
C ALA A 306 -4.72 -4.05 11.86
N ASP A 307 -4.46 -4.03 13.16
CA ASP A 307 -3.96 -5.17 13.93
C ASP A 307 -2.69 -5.80 13.32
N ILE A 308 -1.84 -4.99 12.72
CA ILE A 308 -0.55 -5.42 12.20
C ILE A 308 0.50 -5.13 13.28
N PRO A 309 1.20 -6.13 13.77
CA PRO A 309 2.30 -5.91 14.71
C PRO A 309 3.32 -4.92 14.13
N VAL A 310 3.80 -4.03 14.98
CA VAL A 310 4.87 -3.10 14.65
C VAL A 310 5.81 -3.00 15.83
N ASP A 311 7.08 -3.27 15.62
CA ASP A 311 8.12 -3.21 16.61
C ASP A 311 9.21 -2.18 16.28
N GLY A 312 10.24 -2.12 17.12
CA GLY A 312 11.36 -1.20 16.91
C GLY A 312 12.15 -1.49 15.63
N ALA A 313 12.26 -2.75 15.21
CA ALA A 313 12.97 -3.14 13.98
C ALA A 313 12.18 -2.67 12.74
N ASP A 314 10.86 -2.85 12.76
CA ASP A 314 9.96 -2.33 11.72
C ASP A 314 10.11 -0.82 11.56
N ILE A 315 10.08 -0.07 12.70
CA ILE A 315 10.21 1.38 12.68
C ILE A 315 11.57 1.81 12.14
N MET A 316 12.66 1.18 12.59
CA MET A 316 14.01 1.46 12.09
C MET A 316 14.15 1.15 10.60
N GLY A 317 13.42 0.16 10.09
CA GLY A 317 13.37 -0.21 8.67
C GLY A 317 12.72 0.83 7.75
N LEU A 318 11.99 1.83 8.28
CA LEU A 318 11.30 2.85 7.49
C LEU A 318 12.22 3.92 6.89
N GLY A 319 13.54 3.85 7.08
CA GLY A 319 14.48 4.87 6.62
C GLY A 319 14.50 5.06 5.10
N VAL A 320 14.50 3.97 4.34
CA VAL A 320 14.41 4.04 2.86
C VAL A 320 12.96 4.38 2.48
N GLY A 321 12.76 5.53 1.83
CA GLY A 321 11.42 6.08 1.57
C GLY A 321 10.87 6.93 2.72
N GLY A 322 11.58 7.02 3.86
CA GLY A 322 11.18 7.79 5.04
C GLY A 322 11.21 9.31 4.86
N LEU A 323 11.82 9.81 3.80
CA LEU A 323 11.64 11.22 3.40
C LEU A 323 10.33 11.34 2.62
N LEU A 324 9.24 11.64 3.35
CA LEU A 324 7.92 11.71 2.77
C LEU A 324 7.82 12.90 1.80
N LYS A 325 7.26 12.63 0.62
CA LYS A 325 7.12 13.65 -0.44
C LYS A 325 6.25 14.80 0.03
N GLU A 326 6.75 16.02 -0.08
CA GLU A 326 5.92 17.22 0.07
C GLU A 326 5.00 17.38 -1.14
N ILE A 327 3.76 17.82 -0.89
CA ILE A 327 2.86 18.21 -1.98
C ILE A 327 3.36 19.53 -2.59
N PRO A 328 3.23 19.74 -3.94
CA PRO A 328 3.76 20.92 -4.66
C PRO A 328 3.33 22.28 -4.09
N SER A 329 2.25 22.33 -3.32
CA SER A 329 1.74 23.55 -2.68
C SER A 329 2.52 24.03 -1.45
N ARG A 330 3.55 23.28 -1.01
CA ARG A 330 4.38 23.67 0.14
C ARG A 330 5.86 23.69 -0.27
N PRO A 331 6.54 24.84 -0.18
CA PRO A 331 7.98 24.89 -0.38
C PRO A 331 8.68 24.03 0.68
N LEU A 332 9.74 23.35 0.27
CA LEU A 332 10.58 22.54 1.17
C LEU A 332 11.01 23.38 2.37
N PRO A 333 10.79 22.94 3.63
CA PRO A 333 11.08 23.76 4.81
C PRO A 333 12.55 24.17 4.94
N ARG A 334 13.43 23.44 4.26
CA ARG A 334 14.89 23.63 4.28
C ARG A 334 15.46 24.23 3.00
N THR A 335 14.67 24.51 1.98
CA THR A 335 15.11 25.36 0.88
C THR A 335 15.28 26.76 1.46
N GLN A 336 16.51 27.23 1.57
CA GLN A 336 16.77 28.64 1.91
C GLN A 336 15.94 29.49 0.98
N ALA A 337 15.05 30.32 1.54
CA ALA A 337 14.32 31.29 0.75
C ALA A 337 15.36 32.09 -0.04
N ALA A 338 15.22 32.09 -1.38
CA ALA A 338 16.04 32.93 -2.20
C ALA A 338 16.03 34.36 -1.59
N PRO A 339 17.17 35.07 -1.48
CA PRO A 339 17.20 36.39 -0.89
C PRO A 339 16.16 37.27 -1.58
N ARG A 340 15.19 37.79 -0.81
CA ARG A 340 14.21 38.74 -1.34
C ARG A 340 15.00 39.86 -2.02
N ALA A 341 14.86 39.98 -3.33
CA ALA A 341 15.37 41.11 -4.06
C ALA A 341 14.93 42.41 -3.33
N ARG A 342 15.88 43.21 -2.83
CA ARG A 342 15.57 44.52 -2.26
C ARG A 342 14.83 45.28 -3.35
N ARG A 343 13.60 45.66 -3.09
CA ARG A 343 12.92 46.68 -3.89
C ARG A 343 13.79 47.94 -3.76
N GLN A 344 14.41 48.32 -4.86
CA GLN A 344 14.96 49.64 -4.97
C GLN A 344 13.75 50.61 -4.98
N GLU A 345 13.63 51.33 -3.89
CA GLU A 345 12.79 52.53 -3.85
C GLU A 345 13.51 53.60 -4.68
N THR A 346 12.88 53.98 -5.79
CA THR A 346 13.12 55.24 -6.51
C THR A 346 11.96 56.15 -6.27
#